data_8194eda984c1ed6ce3c976ba95de1b29
#
_entry.id   8194eda984c1ed6ce3c976ba95de1b29
#
_cell.length_a   1.000
_cell.length_b   1.000
_cell.length_c   1.000
_cell.angle_alpha   90.00
_cell.angle_beta   90.00
_cell.angle_gamma   90.00
#
_symmetry.space_group_name_H-M   'P 1'
#
loop_
_entity.id
_entity.type
_entity.pdbx_description
1 polymer ?
#
loop_
_entity_poly.entity_id
_entity_poly.type
_entity_poly.pdbx_seq_one_letter_code
_entity_poly.pdbx_strand_id
1 'polypeptide(L)'
;MVRSDNNAEIKLQFSDDAAQGKYANLAVVAHSSSEFVIDFAKVLPGFQSPLVHTRVIMAPEHLKRLIAALQDNMNKFEQQYGEVKL
;
A
#
# COMPACT_ATOMS: atom_id res chain seq x y z
N MET A 1 14.24 -6.06 7.31
CA MET A 1 13.60 -5.71 8.60
C MET A 1 12.81 -4.42 8.46
N VAL A 2 11.62 -4.41 9.01
CA VAL A 2 10.72 -3.27 8.90
C VAL A 2 10.40 -2.78 10.32
N ARG A 3 10.25 -1.45 10.47
CA ARG A 3 9.82 -0.88 11.73
C ARG A 3 8.35 -0.54 11.66
N SER A 4 7.64 -0.82 12.74
CA SER A 4 6.26 -0.38 12.88
C SER A 4 6.21 1.08 13.35
N ASP A 5 5.01 1.67 13.34
CA ASP A 5 4.81 3.07 13.72
C ASP A 5 5.19 3.37 15.16
N ASN A 6 5.20 2.38 16.03
CA ASN A 6 5.57 2.52 17.44
C ASN A 6 7.05 2.20 17.70
N ASN A 7 7.87 2.18 16.65
CA ASN A 7 9.31 1.89 16.69
C ASN A 7 9.68 0.46 17.10
N ALA A 8 8.72 -0.44 17.17
CA ALA A 8 9.03 -1.85 17.39
C ALA A 8 9.65 -2.45 16.13
N GLU A 9 10.69 -3.24 16.30
CA GLU A 9 11.26 -3.99 15.20
C GLU A 9 10.42 -5.22 14.92
N ILE A 10 10.10 -5.44 13.66
CA ILE A 10 9.31 -6.56 13.22
C ILE A 10 10.12 -7.36 12.22
N LYS A 11 10.26 -8.64 12.48
CA LYS A 11 10.89 -9.57 11.53
C LYS A 11 9.79 -10.14 10.65
N LEU A 12 9.90 -9.88 9.36
CA LEU A 12 8.92 -10.34 8.39
C LEU A 12 9.43 -11.57 7.68
N GLN A 13 8.52 -12.51 7.47
CA GLN A 13 8.78 -13.67 6.62
C GLN A 13 8.08 -13.46 5.29
N PHE A 14 8.77 -13.79 4.22
CA PHE A 14 8.26 -13.61 2.86
C PHE A 14 8.22 -14.96 2.16
N SER A 15 7.11 -15.22 1.47
CA SER A 15 7.13 -16.24 0.44
C SER A 15 7.98 -15.73 -0.74
N ASP A 16 8.48 -16.63 -1.57
CA ASP A 16 9.27 -16.21 -2.73
C ASP A 16 8.49 -15.27 -3.64
N ASP A 17 7.21 -15.56 -3.84
CA ASP A 17 6.33 -14.72 -4.66
C ASP A 17 6.15 -13.33 -4.04
N ALA A 18 5.88 -13.27 -2.74
CA ALA A 18 5.69 -11.98 -2.05
C ALA A 18 6.96 -11.13 -2.07
N ALA A 19 8.12 -11.76 -1.93
CA ALA A 19 9.40 -11.06 -1.90
C ALA A 19 9.72 -10.37 -3.25
N GLN A 20 9.20 -10.88 -4.35
CA GLN A 20 9.41 -10.28 -5.66
C GLN A 20 8.66 -8.95 -5.81
N GLY A 21 7.57 -8.80 -5.09
CA GLY A 21 6.74 -7.61 -5.18
C GLY A 21 5.89 -7.58 -6.45
N LYS A 22 4.97 -6.64 -6.48
CA LYS A 22 4.11 -6.39 -7.64
C LYS A 22 4.01 -4.90 -7.86
N TYR A 23 4.18 -4.49 -9.09
CA TYR A 23 4.05 -3.09 -9.46
C TYR A 23 2.56 -2.71 -9.53
N ALA A 24 2.20 -1.59 -8.93
CA ALA A 24 0.87 -1.02 -9.04
C ALA A 24 0.99 0.48 -9.27
N ASN A 25 0.19 1.02 -10.16
CA ASN A 25 0.11 2.47 -10.38
C ASN A 25 -1.31 3.00 -10.18
N LEU A 26 -2.19 2.18 -9.64
CA LEU A 26 -3.55 2.55 -9.26
C LEU A 26 -3.97 1.72 -8.07
N ALA A 27 -4.68 2.35 -7.15
CA ALA A 27 -5.34 1.66 -6.06
C ALA A 27 -6.77 2.18 -5.94
N VAL A 28 -7.73 1.28 -5.85
CA VAL A 28 -9.14 1.61 -5.66
C VAL A 28 -9.56 1.11 -4.30
N VAL A 29 -10.19 1.98 -3.52
CA VAL A 29 -10.55 1.67 -2.14
C VAL A 29 -12.06 1.73 -1.99
N ALA A 30 -12.62 0.70 -1.35
CA ALA A 30 -14.02 0.66 -0.98
C ALA A 30 -14.14 0.19 0.46
N HIS A 31 -15.29 0.40 1.08
CA HIS A 31 -15.49 -0.02 2.46
C HIS A 31 -16.94 -0.40 2.73
N SER A 32 -17.10 -1.22 3.75
CA SER A 32 -18.36 -1.46 4.43
C SER A 32 -18.26 -0.94 5.86
N SER A 33 -19.24 -1.29 6.70
CA SER A 33 -19.17 -0.94 8.12
C SER A 33 -18.11 -1.72 8.91
N SER A 34 -17.58 -2.81 8.35
CA SER A 34 -16.68 -3.70 9.07
C SER A 34 -15.30 -3.85 8.47
N GLU A 35 -15.10 -3.48 7.20
CA GLU A 35 -13.80 -3.69 6.56
C GLU A 35 -13.59 -2.78 5.37
N PHE A 36 -12.33 -2.62 5.01
CA PHE A 36 -11.91 -1.91 3.80
C PHE A 36 -11.33 -2.90 2.81
N VAL A 37 -11.58 -2.64 1.53
CA VAL A 37 -11.05 -3.41 0.42
C VAL A 37 -10.18 -2.49 -0.41
N ILE A 38 -8.92 -2.88 -0.62
CA ILE A 38 -7.99 -2.12 -1.44
C ILE A 38 -7.60 -2.99 -2.63
N ASP A 39 -7.92 -2.52 -3.83
CA ASP A 39 -7.58 -3.22 -5.06
C ASP A 39 -6.42 -2.52 -5.74
N PHE A 40 -5.30 -3.21 -5.85
CA PHE A 40 -4.11 -2.70 -6.53
C PHE A 40 -4.12 -3.16 -7.98
N ALA A 41 -3.87 -2.22 -8.87
CA ALA A 41 -4.01 -2.46 -10.29
C ALA A 41 -2.86 -1.85 -11.08
N LYS A 42 -2.71 -2.34 -12.31
CA LYS A 42 -1.84 -1.74 -13.33
C LYS A 42 -2.71 -1.11 -14.40
N VAL A 43 -2.40 0.14 -14.73
CA VAL A 43 -2.94 0.78 -15.93
C VAL A 43 -1.84 0.70 -16.98
N LEU A 44 -2.10 -0.01 -18.06
CA LEU A 44 -1.13 -0.27 -19.12
C LEU A 44 -1.64 0.27 -20.45
N PRO A 45 -0.75 0.80 -21.31
CA PRO A 45 -1.13 1.21 -22.66
C PRO A 45 -1.72 0.03 -23.44
N GLY A 46 -2.79 0.31 -24.20
CA GLY A 46 -3.42 -0.71 -25.03
C GLY A 46 -4.47 -1.56 -24.33
N PHE A 47 -4.64 -1.40 -23.03
CA PHE A 47 -5.69 -2.09 -22.28
C PHE A 47 -6.83 -1.13 -21.98
N GLN A 48 -8.07 -1.59 -22.19
CA GLN A 48 -9.25 -0.74 -21.99
C GLN A 48 -9.58 -0.53 -20.53
N SER A 49 -9.18 -1.47 -19.67
CA SER A 49 -9.48 -1.42 -18.24
C SER A 49 -8.24 -1.71 -17.42
N PRO A 50 -8.12 -1.08 -16.24
CA PRO A 50 -7.05 -1.44 -15.31
C PRO A 50 -7.13 -2.91 -14.93
N LEU A 51 -5.97 -3.53 -14.80
CA LEU A 51 -5.87 -4.94 -14.43
C LEU A 51 -5.58 -5.04 -12.94
N VAL A 52 -6.55 -5.46 -12.15
CA VAL A 52 -6.38 -5.69 -10.72
C VAL A 52 -5.62 -7.00 -10.51
N HIS A 53 -4.50 -6.94 -9.82
CA HIS A 53 -3.70 -8.13 -9.53
C HIS A 53 -3.66 -8.49 -8.05
N THR A 54 -4.08 -7.60 -7.16
CA THR A 54 -4.00 -7.85 -5.72
C THR A 54 -5.15 -7.14 -5.02
N ARG A 55 -5.90 -7.91 -4.24
CA ARG A 55 -6.94 -7.35 -3.36
C ARG A 55 -6.53 -7.60 -1.92
N VAL A 56 -6.56 -6.55 -1.11
CA VAL A 56 -6.26 -6.62 0.31
C VAL A 56 -7.49 -6.19 1.09
N ILE A 57 -7.85 -6.97 2.10
CA ILE A 57 -9.00 -6.67 2.97
C ILE A 57 -8.46 -6.42 4.37
N MET A 58 -8.84 -5.29 4.96
CA MET A 58 -8.33 -4.87 6.25
C MET A 58 -9.46 -4.37 7.15
N ALA A 59 -9.35 -4.67 8.44
CA ALA A 59 -10.24 -4.07 9.43
C ALA A 59 -9.93 -2.56 9.54
N PRO A 60 -10.93 -1.74 9.90
CA PRO A 60 -10.74 -0.29 9.94
C PRO A 60 -9.58 0.18 10.83
N GLU A 61 -9.37 -0.46 11.97
CA GLU A 61 -8.28 -0.09 12.88
C GLU A 61 -6.91 -0.35 12.25
N HIS A 62 -6.76 -1.44 11.50
CA HIS A 62 -5.50 -1.75 10.83
C HIS A 62 -5.26 -0.83 9.65
N LEU A 63 -6.31 -0.48 8.94
CA LEU A 63 -6.19 0.49 7.85
C LEU A 63 -5.77 1.87 8.37
N LYS A 64 -6.31 2.27 9.52
CA LYS A 64 -5.93 3.56 10.10
C LYS A 64 -4.43 3.61 10.42
N ARG A 65 -3.87 2.51 10.91
CA ARG A 65 -2.42 2.41 11.12
C ARG A 65 -1.65 2.43 9.81
N LEU A 66 -2.17 1.78 8.79
CA LEU A 66 -1.54 1.80 7.46
C LEU A 66 -1.49 3.22 6.91
N ILE A 67 -2.59 3.97 7.02
CA ILE A 67 -2.62 5.36 6.55
C ILE A 67 -1.55 6.20 7.26
N ALA A 68 -1.42 6.03 8.58
CA ALA A 68 -0.41 6.76 9.34
C ALA A 68 1.01 6.39 8.90
N ALA A 69 1.27 5.11 8.65
CA ALA A 69 2.57 4.64 8.19
C ALA A 69 2.89 5.18 6.79
N LEU A 70 1.92 5.17 5.90
CA LEU A 70 2.10 5.69 4.55
C LEU A 70 2.37 7.19 4.58
N GLN A 71 1.63 7.94 5.38
CA GLN A 71 1.83 9.37 5.49
C GLN A 71 3.22 9.70 6.06
N ASP A 72 3.65 8.97 7.07
CA ASP A 72 4.97 9.16 7.67
C ASP A 72 6.08 8.92 6.65
N ASN A 73 5.98 7.85 5.89
CA ASN A 73 6.96 7.53 4.86
C ASN A 73 6.94 8.55 3.72
N MET A 74 5.76 9.01 3.31
CA MET A 74 5.67 10.03 2.28
C MET A 74 6.32 11.33 2.74
N ASN A 75 6.11 11.72 3.99
CA ASN A 75 6.73 12.92 4.55
C ASN A 75 8.26 12.82 4.53
N LYS A 76 8.80 11.67 4.91
CA LYS A 76 10.25 11.42 4.88
C LYS A 76 10.79 11.45 3.46
N PHE A 77 10.09 10.86 2.52
CA PHE A 77 10.46 10.88 1.12
C PHE A 77 10.54 12.31 0.60
N GLU A 78 9.50 13.10 0.87
CA GLU A 78 9.44 14.48 0.38
C GLU A 78 10.49 15.38 1.02
N GLN A 79 10.85 15.13 2.28
CA GLN A 79 11.94 15.86 2.92
C GLN A 79 13.28 15.56 2.26
N GLN A 80 13.48 14.34 1.79
CA GLN A 80 14.75 13.92 1.19
C GLN A 80 14.82 14.21 -0.30
N TYR A 81 13.74 14.05 -1.02
CA TYR A 81 13.74 14.09 -2.50
C TYR A 81 12.88 15.19 -3.10
N GLY A 82 12.12 15.90 -2.27
CA GLY A 82 11.25 16.96 -2.75
C GLY A 82 9.80 16.51 -2.89
N GLU A 83 8.93 17.50 -3.03
CA GLU A 83 7.50 17.29 -3.09
C GLU A 83 7.09 16.39 -4.25
N VAL A 84 6.21 15.44 -3.97
CA VAL A 84 5.56 14.63 -5.00
C VAL A 84 4.39 15.42 -5.57
N LYS A 85 4.45 15.74 -6.86
CA LYS A 85 3.40 16.51 -7.54
C LYS A 85 2.53 15.57 -8.36
N LEU A 86 1.23 15.73 -8.21
CA LEU A 86 0.24 14.94 -8.93
C LEU A 86 -0.23 15.63 -10.20
#